data_c0bfd42483cf8fcb70e42fe83c6d89b6
#
_entry.id   c0bfd42483cf8fcb70e42fe83c6d89b6
#
_cell.length_a   1.000
_cell.length_b   1.000
_cell.length_c   1.000
_cell.angle_alpha   90.00
_cell.angle_beta   90.00
_cell.angle_gamma   90.00
#
_symmetry.space_group_name_H-M   'P 1'
#
loop_
_entity.id
_entity.type
_entity.pdbx_description
1 polymer ?
#
loop_
_entity_poly.entity_id
_entity_poly.type
_entity_poly.pdbx_seq_one_letter_code
_entity_poly.pdbx_strand_id
1 'polypeptide(L)'
;MGLIELASGNSVWRGMDYYKNKKVRSWKKTGEETYDGIVSGSDGNSYSVHIDKLHPRKSNCNCPFAAGRRVICKHMIALYFTAEPTVV
;
A
#
# COMPACT_ATOMS: atom_id res chain seq x y z
N MET A 1 -1.87 -15.85 -4.25
CA MET A 1 -2.77 -14.70 -4.18
C MET A 1 -1.99 -13.46 -3.80
N GLY A 2 -2.24 -12.37 -4.48
CA GLY A 2 -1.51 -11.14 -4.25
C GLY A 2 -2.36 -10.06 -3.62
N LEU A 3 -1.71 -8.96 -3.24
CA LEU A 3 -2.39 -7.78 -2.70
C LEU A 3 -3.43 -7.23 -3.68
N ILE A 4 -3.11 -7.24 -4.96
CA ILE A 4 -4.00 -6.68 -5.99
C ILE A 4 -5.30 -7.46 -6.07
N GLU A 5 -5.24 -8.77 -5.92
CA GLU A 5 -6.44 -9.61 -5.99
C GLU A 5 -7.42 -9.34 -4.85
N LEU A 6 -6.92 -8.93 -3.70
CA LEU A 6 -7.75 -8.63 -2.54
C LEU A 6 -8.22 -7.18 -2.51
N ALA A 7 -7.63 -6.31 -3.33
CA ALA A 7 -8.00 -4.90 -3.38
C ALA A 7 -9.19 -4.71 -4.31
N SER A 8 -10.02 -3.70 -4.02
CA SER A 8 -11.06 -3.29 -4.96
C SER A 8 -10.42 -2.66 -6.20
N GLY A 9 -11.13 -2.66 -7.33
CA GLY A 9 -10.66 -2.01 -8.54
C GLY A 9 -10.32 -0.54 -8.33
N ASN A 10 -11.14 0.17 -7.56
CA ASN A 10 -10.89 1.58 -7.24
C ASN A 10 -9.60 1.75 -6.42
N SER A 11 -9.35 0.85 -5.48
CA SER A 11 -8.11 0.92 -4.69
C SER A 11 -6.88 0.71 -5.56
N VAL A 12 -6.95 -0.20 -6.52
CA VAL A 12 -5.85 -0.43 -7.45
C VAL A 12 -5.58 0.79 -8.31
N TRP A 13 -6.62 1.39 -8.89
CA TRP A 13 -6.49 2.58 -9.72
C TRP A 13 -5.92 3.76 -8.92
N ARG A 14 -6.43 3.99 -7.71
CA ARG A 14 -5.94 5.08 -6.86
C ARG A 14 -4.52 4.82 -6.39
N GLY A 15 -4.19 3.57 -6.10
CA GLY A 15 -2.83 3.19 -5.73
C GLY A 15 -1.85 3.43 -6.88
N MET A 16 -2.27 3.14 -8.11
CA MET A 16 -1.48 3.43 -9.29
C MET A 16 -1.20 4.93 -9.43
N ASP A 17 -2.22 5.77 -9.20
CA ASP A 17 -2.06 7.22 -9.25
C ASP A 17 -1.10 7.70 -8.17
N TYR A 18 -1.20 7.17 -6.96
CA TYR A 18 -0.29 7.51 -5.87
C TYR A 18 1.14 7.11 -6.20
N TYR A 19 1.32 5.95 -6.80
CA TYR A 19 2.63 5.51 -7.26
C TYR A 19 3.19 6.45 -8.33
N LYS A 20 2.40 6.77 -9.33
CA LYS A 20 2.83 7.67 -10.42
C LYS A 20 3.15 9.07 -9.93
N ASN A 21 2.45 9.55 -8.91
CA ASN A 21 2.67 10.86 -8.33
C ASN A 21 3.71 10.86 -7.22
N LYS A 22 4.39 9.73 -7.02
CA LYS A 22 5.47 9.59 -6.05
C LYS A 22 5.01 9.94 -4.63
N LYS A 23 3.81 9.50 -4.27
CA LYS A 23 3.25 9.75 -2.93
C LYS A 23 3.89 8.88 -1.84
N VAL A 24 4.58 7.82 -2.20
CA VAL A 24 5.34 7.01 -1.24
C VAL A 24 6.61 7.78 -0.88
N ARG A 25 6.65 8.31 0.34
CA ARG A 25 7.75 9.17 0.79
C ARG A 25 8.99 8.39 1.16
N SER A 26 8.78 7.23 1.79
CA SER A 26 9.89 6.36 2.17
C SER A 26 9.35 4.95 2.31
N TRP A 27 10.23 3.98 2.17
CA TRP A 27 9.85 2.59 2.38
C TRP A 27 11.12 1.78 2.64
N LYS A 28 10.93 0.62 3.27
CA LYS A 28 12.01 -0.32 3.50
C LYS A 28 11.46 -1.74 3.50
N LYS A 29 12.31 -2.68 3.15
CA LYS A 29 11.99 -4.10 3.24
C LYS A 29 12.28 -4.55 4.66
N THR A 30 11.25 -5.07 5.34
CA THR A 30 11.37 -5.48 6.76
C THR A 30 11.49 -6.99 6.93
N GLY A 31 11.29 -7.74 5.86
CA GLY A 31 11.42 -9.20 5.85
C GLY A 31 11.52 -9.67 4.42
N GLU A 32 11.47 -10.97 4.19
CA GLU A 32 11.59 -11.50 2.82
C GLU A 32 10.45 -11.06 1.93
N GLU A 33 9.24 -10.95 2.51
CA GLU A 33 8.04 -10.64 1.74
C GLU A 33 7.24 -9.50 2.37
N THR A 34 7.89 -8.69 3.22
CA THR A 34 7.20 -7.60 3.93
C THR A 34 7.90 -6.27 3.68
N TYR A 35 7.10 -5.21 3.62
CA TYR A 35 7.58 -3.85 3.41
C TYR A 35 6.83 -2.90 4.32
N ASP A 36 7.55 -1.90 4.84
CA ASP A 36 6.95 -0.79 5.58
C ASP A 36 7.24 0.49 4.83
N GLY A 37 6.33 1.44 4.90
CA GLY A 37 6.55 2.72 4.24
C GLY A 37 5.64 3.81 4.75
N ILE A 38 5.95 5.03 4.35
CA ILE A 38 5.14 6.20 4.63
C ILE A 38 4.60 6.72 3.31
N VAL A 39 3.29 6.83 3.23
CA VAL A 39 2.59 7.28 2.03
C VAL A 39 1.85 8.57 2.33
N SER A 40 2.05 9.57 1.49
CA SER A 40 1.37 10.86 1.62
C SER A 40 -0.06 10.73 1.08
N GLY A 41 -1.03 11.15 1.89
CA GLY A 41 -2.44 11.16 1.45
C GLY A 41 -2.77 12.42 0.66
N SER A 42 -3.94 12.40 0.01
CA SER A 42 -4.43 13.55 -0.76
C SER A 42 -4.81 14.74 0.13
N ASP A 43 -5.02 14.50 1.41
CA ASP A 43 -5.38 15.51 2.39
C ASP A 43 -4.17 16.15 3.08
N GLY A 44 -2.97 15.83 2.61
CA GLY A 44 -1.74 16.35 3.20
C GLY A 44 -1.22 15.56 4.38
N ASN A 45 -1.95 14.57 4.85
CA ASN A 45 -1.50 13.70 5.94
C ASN A 45 -0.59 12.59 5.41
N SER A 46 0.25 12.07 6.28
CA SER A 46 1.08 10.90 5.97
C SER A 46 0.56 9.70 6.73
N TYR A 47 0.59 8.55 6.10
CA TYR A 47 0.09 7.31 6.67
C TYR A 47 1.18 6.26 6.74
N SER A 48 1.23 5.56 7.86
CA SER A 48 2.14 4.42 8.02
C SER A 48 1.50 3.19 7.39
N VAL A 49 2.24 2.52 6.52
CA VAL A 49 1.74 1.39 5.75
C VAL A 49 2.66 0.20 5.96
N HIS A 50 2.06 -0.96 6.17
CA HIS A 50 2.77 -2.23 6.25
C HIS A 50 2.10 -3.20 5.28
N ILE A 51 2.87 -3.84 4.41
CA ILE A 51 2.34 -4.86 3.51
C ILE A 51 3.08 -6.18 3.72
N ASP A 52 2.33 -7.28 3.60
CA ASP A 52 2.83 -8.64 3.67
C ASP A 52 2.36 -9.35 2.40
N LYS A 53 3.28 -9.69 1.51
CA LYS A 53 2.96 -10.28 0.22
C LYS A 53 2.46 -11.71 0.36
N LEU A 54 2.97 -12.47 1.33
CA LEU A 54 2.55 -13.84 1.55
C LEU A 54 1.21 -13.93 2.26
N HIS A 55 0.95 -12.95 3.12
CA HIS A 55 -0.28 -12.90 3.91
C HIS A 55 -0.91 -11.50 3.77
N PRO A 56 -1.51 -11.20 2.60
CA PRO A 56 -2.00 -9.83 2.35
C PRO A 56 -2.95 -9.30 3.41
N ARG A 57 -3.71 -10.17 4.06
CA ARG A 57 -4.64 -9.75 5.12
C ARG A 57 -3.95 -9.30 6.40
N LYS A 58 -2.66 -9.55 6.54
CA LYS A 58 -1.86 -9.04 7.65
C LYS A 58 -1.30 -7.65 7.35
N SER A 59 -1.50 -7.18 6.13
CA SER A 59 -1.12 -5.81 5.77
C SER A 59 -2.01 -4.82 6.50
N ASN A 60 -1.48 -3.64 6.79
CA ASN A 60 -2.25 -2.62 7.48
C ASN A 60 -1.82 -1.22 7.06
N CYS A 61 -2.71 -0.28 7.31
CA CYS A 61 -2.49 1.13 7.03
C CYS A 61 -3.32 1.91 8.05
N ASN A 62 -2.80 3.01 8.55
CA ASN A 62 -3.51 3.81 9.54
C ASN A 62 -4.42 4.87 8.93
N CYS A 63 -4.72 4.79 7.64
CA CYS A 63 -5.67 5.71 7.02
C CYS A 63 -7.10 5.40 7.50
N PRO A 64 -8.02 6.39 7.43
CA PRO A 64 -9.40 6.18 7.90
C PRO A 64 -10.12 5.02 7.21
N PHE A 65 -9.79 4.74 5.95
CA PHE A 65 -10.43 3.65 5.20
C PHE A 65 -10.01 2.28 5.73
N ALA A 66 -8.73 2.11 6.05
CA ALA A 66 -8.17 0.79 6.40
C ALA A 66 -8.00 0.58 7.91
N ALA A 67 -8.02 1.64 8.71
CA ALA A 67 -7.80 1.52 10.15
C ALA A 67 -8.85 0.62 10.78
N GLY A 68 -8.40 -0.42 11.48
CA GLY A 68 -9.29 -1.38 12.12
C GLY A 68 -9.98 -2.34 11.17
N ARG A 69 -9.62 -2.34 9.89
CA ARG A 69 -10.20 -3.22 8.87
C ARG A 69 -9.12 -4.05 8.20
N ARG A 70 -9.50 -5.22 7.71
CA ARG A 70 -8.58 -6.09 6.96
C ARG A 70 -8.80 -5.90 5.46
N VAL A 71 -8.64 -4.66 4.99
CA VAL A 71 -8.84 -4.31 3.59
C VAL A 71 -7.53 -3.81 3.00
N ILE A 72 -7.37 -3.96 1.70
CA ILE A 72 -6.21 -3.45 0.99
C ILE A 72 -6.58 -2.08 0.44
N CYS A 73 -5.99 -1.04 0.99
CA CYS A 73 -6.29 0.34 0.58
C CYS A 73 -5.31 0.82 -0.51
N LYS A 74 -5.62 1.98 -1.07
CA LYS A 74 -4.80 2.59 -2.11
C LYS A 74 -3.35 2.84 -1.68
N HIS A 75 -3.13 3.12 -0.41
CA HIS A 75 -1.78 3.37 0.11
C HIS A 75 -0.93 2.11 0.09
N MET A 76 -1.54 0.96 0.42
CA MET A 76 -0.86 -0.33 0.35
C MET A 76 -0.48 -0.68 -1.08
N ILE A 77 -1.36 -0.42 -2.03
CA ILE A 77 -1.09 -0.67 -3.44
C ILE A 77 0.04 0.24 -3.93
N ALA A 78 0.04 1.51 -3.53
CA ALA A 78 1.10 2.45 -3.90
C ALA A 78 2.45 1.98 -3.39
N LEU A 79 2.51 1.54 -2.14
CA LEU A 79 3.74 1.00 -1.57
C LEU A 79 4.20 -0.26 -2.31
N TYR A 80 3.28 -1.15 -2.62
CA TYR A 80 3.59 -2.37 -3.34
C TYR A 80 4.20 -2.06 -4.71
N PHE A 81 3.59 -1.17 -5.47
CA PHE A 81 4.12 -0.79 -6.78
C PHE A 81 5.48 -0.09 -6.68
N THR A 82 5.67 0.71 -5.64
CA THR A 82 6.95 1.40 -5.43
C THR A 82 8.05 0.42 -5.07
N ALA A 83 7.76 -0.54 -4.20
CA ALA A 83 8.73 -1.53 -3.75
C ALA A 83 9.03 -2.57 -4.84
N GLU A 84 8.04 -2.88 -5.68
CA GLU A 84 8.19 -3.87 -6.74
C GLU A 84 7.63 -3.33 -8.06
N PRO A 85 8.37 -2.43 -8.71
CA PRO A 85 7.89 -1.79 -9.93
C PRO A 85 7.63 -2.76 -11.09
N THR A 86 8.18 -3.96 -11.03
CA THR A 86 7.96 -4.96 -12.09
C THR A 86 6.53 -5.49 -12.13
N VAL A 87 5.72 -5.26 -11.09
CA VAL A 87 4.31 -5.70 -11.08
C VAL A 87 3.36 -4.66 -11.69
N VAL A 88 3.85 -3.50 -12.03
CA VAL A 88 3.04 -2.41 -12.61
C VAL A 88 2.79 -2.66 -14.09
#